data_4fa48ff230753992fbfe4d424d3bc40f
#
_entry.id   4fa48ff230753992fbfe4d424d3bc40f
#
_cell.length_a   1.000
_cell.length_b   1.000
_cell.length_c   1.000
_cell.angle_alpha   90.00
_cell.angle_beta   90.00
_cell.angle_gamma   90.00
#
_symmetry.space_group_name_H-M   'P 1'
#
loop_
_entity.id
_entity.type
_entity.pdbx_description
1 polymer ?
#
loop_
_entity_poly.entity_id
_entity_poly.type
_entity_poly.pdbx_seq_one_letter_code
_entity_poly.pdbx_strand_id
1 'polypeptide(L)'
;MTDTPGDAAFRRTDLYGSNPVDPTYSGALSFLRRKYTRELEGVDVAVTGIPYDLATTNRPGTRFGPAAIRQASAQLAWQRPYLWADDPLDKLAVIDYGDCAFDFGVPQDVPGEITEHARQIVGAGVKMISLGGDHFITYPLLKAHEIGRAHV
;
A
#
# COMPACT_ATOMS: atom_id res chain seq x y z
N MET A 1 22.82 -20.43 -9.96
CA MET A 1 21.83 -19.36 -9.73
C MET A 1 20.52 -20.08 -9.52
N THR A 2 20.09 -20.21 -8.29
CA THR A 2 18.78 -20.75 -7.98
C THR A 2 17.76 -19.69 -8.37
N ASP A 3 17.03 -19.96 -9.42
CA ASP A 3 15.86 -19.19 -9.79
C ASP A 3 14.86 -19.31 -8.64
N THR A 4 14.87 -18.37 -7.74
CA THR A 4 13.85 -18.28 -6.73
C THR A 4 12.57 -17.91 -7.46
N PRO A 5 11.52 -18.74 -7.42
CA PRO A 5 10.25 -18.40 -8.04
C PRO A 5 9.67 -17.22 -7.28
N GLY A 6 9.89 -16.07 -7.77
CA GLY A 6 9.43 -14.80 -7.23
C GLY A 6 9.73 -13.76 -8.28
N ASP A 7 8.80 -12.86 -8.47
CA ASP A 7 8.98 -11.77 -9.39
C ASP A 7 10.21 -10.96 -8.98
N ALA A 8 11.07 -10.68 -9.93
CA ALA A 8 12.31 -9.92 -9.78
C ALA A 8 12.16 -8.61 -8.98
N ALA A 9 10.95 -8.04 -8.98
CA ALA A 9 10.62 -6.85 -8.21
C ALA A 9 10.76 -7.00 -6.68
N PHE A 10 10.86 -8.22 -6.15
CA PHE A 10 11.12 -8.47 -4.73
C PHE A 10 12.58 -8.64 -4.38
N ARG A 11 13.44 -8.79 -5.36
CA ARG A 11 14.88 -8.79 -5.09
C ARG A 11 15.30 -7.35 -4.83
N ARG A 12 15.94 -7.10 -3.69
CA ARG A 12 16.38 -5.74 -3.32
C ARG A 12 17.27 -5.10 -4.37
N THR A 13 18.00 -5.89 -5.14
CA THR A 13 18.83 -5.43 -6.26
C THR A 13 18.04 -5.03 -7.50
N ASP A 14 16.81 -5.51 -7.62
CA ASP A 14 15.92 -5.27 -8.78
C ASP A 14 14.75 -4.33 -8.41
N LEU A 15 14.72 -3.84 -7.17
CA LEU A 15 13.69 -2.96 -6.64
C LEU A 15 13.88 -1.50 -7.02
N TYR A 16 14.93 -1.22 -7.75
CA TYR A 16 15.18 0.13 -8.19
C TYR A 16 14.20 0.52 -9.25
N GLY A 17 13.08 0.87 -8.76
CA GLY A 17 12.33 1.63 -9.65
C GLY A 17 11.33 0.89 -10.43
N SER A 18 10.50 1.68 -10.81
CA SER A 18 9.72 1.70 -12.00
C SER A 18 10.58 1.29 -13.16
N ASN A 19 9.98 0.60 -14.08
CA ASN A 19 10.56 0.39 -15.38
C ASN A 19 11.14 1.72 -15.91
N PRO A 20 12.46 1.86 -16.09
CA PRO A 20 13.07 3.11 -16.51
C PRO A 20 12.66 3.54 -17.93
N VAL A 21 11.91 2.68 -18.63
CA VAL A 21 11.38 2.94 -19.97
C VAL A 21 10.06 3.70 -19.94
N ASP A 22 9.33 3.66 -18.82
CA ASP A 22 8.04 4.34 -18.72
C ASP A 22 8.22 5.83 -18.42
N PRO A 23 7.73 6.73 -19.31
CA PRO A 23 7.69 8.15 -19.00
C PRO A 23 6.83 8.46 -17.80
N THR A 24 7.08 9.58 -17.12
CA THR A 24 6.37 10.02 -15.92
C THR A 24 4.85 10.11 -16.06
N TYR A 25 4.38 10.31 -17.28
CA TYR A 25 2.96 10.49 -17.62
C TYR A 25 2.26 9.21 -18.10
N SER A 26 2.96 8.09 -18.20
CA SER A 26 2.42 6.83 -18.74
C SER A 26 2.82 5.61 -17.89
N GLY A 27 2.38 4.44 -18.31
CA GLY A 27 2.64 3.18 -17.63
C GLY A 27 1.70 2.90 -16.45
N ALA A 28 2.01 1.88 -15.67
CA ALA A 28 1.22 1.49 -14.50
C ALA A 28 1.41 2.51 -13.36
N LEU A 29 0.30 2.98 -12.79
CA LEU A 29 0.28 4.01 -11.75
C LEU A 29 0.13 3.38 -10.36
N SER A 30 1.06 2.51 -9.97
CA SER A 30 1.19 2.05 -8.59
C SER A 30 1.91 3.10 -7.73
N PHE A 31 1.85 2.95 -6.39
CA PHE A 31 2.53 3.86 -5.48
C PHE A 31 4.05 3.88 -5.73
N LEU A 32 4.59 5.04 -6.04
CA LEU A 32 6.00 5.23 -6.45
C LEU A 32 6.44 4.20 -7.50
N ARG A 33 5.52 3.76 -8.36
CA ARG A 33 5.72 2.73 -9.37
C ARG A 33 6.31 1.42 -8.83
N ARG A 34 6.01 1.11 -7.56
CA ARG A 34 6.40 -0.17 -6.95
C ARG A 34 5.52 -1.29 -7.51
N LYS A 35 6.03 -2.52 -7.38
CA LYS A 35 5.29 -3.68 -7.82
C LYS A 35 3.91 -3.73 -7.20
N TYR A 36 2.89 -3.87 -8.04
CA TYR A 36 1.52 -4.07 -7.62
C TYR A 36 1.28 -5.57 -7.44
N THR A 37 1.17 -6.03 -6.19
CA THR A 37 1.06 -7.45 -5.86
C THR A 37 0.50 -7.67 -4.47
N ARG A 38 -0.09 -8.85 -4.25
CA ARG A 38 -0.56 -9.32 -2.94
C ARG A 38 0.42 -10.30 -2.27
N GLU A 39 1.55 -10.59 -2.86
CA GLU A 39 2.57 -11.43 -2.28
C GLU A 39 3.36 -10.64 -1.25
N LEU A 40 3.44 -11.18 -0.01
CA LEU A 40 4.07 -10.50 1.12
C LEU A 40 5.43 -11.11 1.52
N GLU A 41 5.83 -12.21 0.88
CA GLU A 41 7.11 -12.84 1.17
C GLU A 41 8.29 -11.93 0.81
N GLY A 42 9.17 -11.69 1.78
CA GLY A 42 10.35 -10.84 1.61
C GLY A 42 10.04 -9.34 1.54
N VAL A 43 8.80 -8.92 1.80
CA VAL A 43 8.38 -7.52 1.79
C VAL A 43 8.63 -6.87 3.15
N ASP A 44 9.22 -5.67 3.15
CA ASP A 44 9.40 -4.85 4.37
C ASP A 44 8.17 -3.96 4.61
N VAL A 45 7.61 -3.37 3.54
CA VAL A 45 6.50 -2.42 3.62
C VAL A 45 5.48 -2.67 2.51
N ALA A 46 4.22 -2.78 2.87
CA ALA A 46 3.10 -2.82 1.94
C ALA A 46 2.29 -1.53 2.01
N VAL A 47 2.13 -0.87 0.87
CA VAL A 47 1.26 0.30 0.74
C VAL A 47 -0.09 -0.17 0.24
N THR A 48 -1.17 0.15 0.98
CA THR A 48 -2.53 -0.28 0.64
C THR A 48 -3.52 0.87 0.69
N GLY A 49 -4.50 0.86 -0.18
CA GLY A 49 -5.57 1.85 -0.19
C GLY A 49 -6.84 1.35 0.52
N ILE A 50 -7.50 2.25 1.22
CA ILE A 50 -8.81 2.03 1.85
C ILE A 50 -9.77 3.09 1.31
N PRO A 51 -10.37 2.88 0.13
CA PRO A 51 -11.17 3.90 -0.58
C PRO A 51 -12.59 4.02 -0.01
N TYR A 52 -12.72 4.36 1.27
CA TYR A 52 -13.98 4.52 2.00
C TYR A 52 -14.27 5.97 2.33
N ASP A 53 -15.52 6.42 2.16
CA ASP A 53 -15.92 7.81 2.44
C ASP A 53 -17.41 7.97 2.84
N LEU A 54 -18.02 6.92 3.37
CA LEU A 54 -19.41 7.00 3.84
C LEU A 54 -19.56 7.65 5.23
N ALA A 55 -18.46 7.89 5.94
CA ALA A 55 -18.45 8.54 7.23
C ALA A 55 -17.93 9.99 7.19
N THR A 56 -17.92 10.61 6.03
CA THR A 56 -17.51 12.01 5.87
C THR A 56 -18.55 12.97 6.44
N THR A 57 -18.09 14.00 7.15
CA THR A 57 -18.98 15.00 7.78
C THR A 57 -19.63 15.94 6.78
N ASN A 58 -18.95 16.25 5.67
CA ASN A 58 -19.41 17.25 4.70
C ASN A 58 -19.72 16.63 3.34
N ARG A 59 -18.68 16.29 2.58
CA ARG A 59 -18.84 15.79 1.21
C ARG A 59 -18.05 14.50 0.99
N PRO A 60 -18.65 13.49 0.32
CA PRO A 60 -17.92 12.33 -0.13
C PRO A 60 -16.90 12.72 -1.21
N GLY A 61 -15.96 11.83 -1.51
CA GLY A 61 -14.92 12.03 -2.51
C GLY A 61 -13.55 11.56 -2.04
N THR A 62 -13.35 11.38 -0.73
CA THR A 62 -12.06 10.89 -0.20
C THR A 62 -11.77 9.44 -0.60
N ARG A 63 -12.76 8.68 -1.09
CA ARG A 63 -12.56 7.37 -1.73
C ARG A 63 -11.60 7.40 -2.92
N PHE A 64 -11.45 8.55 -3.56
CA PHE A 64 -10.51 8.73 -4.68
C PHE A 64 -9.09 9.05 -4.21
N GLY A 65 -8.87 9.24 -2.90
CA GLY A 65 -7.58 9.58 -2.31
C GLY A 65 -6.48 8.58 -2.67
N PRO A 66 -6.67 7.27 -2.47
CA PRO A 66 -5.63 6.28 -2.80
C PRO A 66 -5.19 6.35 -4.27
N ALA A 67 -6.13 6.46 -5.20
CA ALA A 67 -5.83 6.56 -6.63
C ALA A 67 -5.08 7.87 -6.96
N ALA A 68 -5.51 9.00 -6.39
CA ALA A 68 -4.87 10.30 -6.59
C ALA A 68 -3.44 10.33 -6.04
N ILE A 69 -3.21 9.72 -4.86
CA ILE A 69 -1.88 9.61 -4.24
C ILE A 69 -0.96 8.75 -5.11
N ARG A 70 -1.44 7.60 -5.62
CA ARG A 70 -0.66 6.76 -6.55
C ARG A 70 -0.26 7.53 -7.80
N GLN A 71 -1.22 8.22 -8.41
CA GLN A 71 -0.97 9.02 -9.60
C GLN A 71 0.09 10.11 -9.34
N ALA A 72 -0.02 10.84 -8.24
CA ALA A 72 0.96 11.86 -7.86
C ALA A 72 2.33 11.25 -7.54
N SER A 73 2.37 10.14 -6.81
CA SER A 73 3.61 9.47 -6.41
C SER A 73 4.39 8.89 -7.60
N ALA A 74 3.70 8.49 -8.66
CA ALA A 74 4.33 7.95 -9.86
C ALA A 74 5.29 8.95 -10.53
N GLN A 75 5.08 10.25 -10.34
CA GLN A 75 5.98 11.30 -10.84
C GLN A 75 7.27 11.43 -10.01
N LEU A 76 7.24 10.95 -8.77
CA LEU A 76 8.36 11.02 -7.82
C LEU A 76 9.20 9.73 -7.80
N ALA A 77 8.82 8.72 -8.55
CA ALA A 77 9.37 7.37 -8.47
C ALA A 77 10.90 7.27 -8.70
N TRP A 78 11.49 8.26 -9.38
CA TRP A 78 12.94 8.31 -9.68
C TRP A 78 13.66 9.39 -8.88
N GLN A 79 12.97 10.08 -7.97
CA GLN A 79 13.54 11.19 -7.25
C GLN A 79 13.88 10.78 -5.82
N ARG A 80 15.15 10.88 -5.47
CA ARG A 80 15.55 10.78 -4.07
C ARG A 80 14.98 11.97 -3.29
N PRO A 81 14.46 11.74 -2.06
CA PRO A 81 13.97 12.82 -1.22
C PRO A 81 15.05 13.89 -0.99
N TYR A 82 14.66 15.15 -1.12
CA TYR A 82 15.58 16.28 -0.98
C TYR A 82 16.22 16.31 0.42
N LEU A 83 17.52 16.54 0.50
CA LEU A 83 18.35 16.52 1.70
C LEU A 83 18.55 15.14 2.38
N TRP A 84 18.00 14.06 1.85
CA TRP A 84 18.28 12.73 2.39
C TRP A 84 19.61 12.20 1.81
N ALA A 85 20.45 11.65 2.71
CA ALA A 85 21.69 11.04 2.27
C ALA A 85 21.45 9.75 1.46
N ASP A 86 20.43 9.00 1.84
CA ASP A 86 20.05 7.72 1.24
C ASP A 86 18.60 7.74 0.76
N ASP A 87 18.30 6.96 -0.27
CA ASP A 87 16.93 6.64 -0.64
C ASP A 87 16.46 5.41 0.19
N PRO A 88 15.38 5.52 0.96
CA PRO A 88 14.85 4.37 1.70
C PRO A 88 14.43 3.22 0.80
N LEU A 89 14.07 3.51 -0.45
CA LEU A 89 13.67 2.51 -1.44
C LEU A 89 14.83 1.67 -1.96
N ASP A 90 16.07 2.11 -1.71
CA ASP A 90 17.28 1.33 -1.99
C ASP A 90 17.51 0.23 -0.94
N LYS A 91 16.85 0.35 0.23
CA LYS A 91 17.09 -0.50 1.40
C LYS A 91 15.87 -1.31 1.82
N LEU A 92 14.68 -0.90 1.40
CA LEU A 92 13.41 -1.50 1.79
C LEU A 92 12.69 -2.11 0.59
N ALA A 93 12.24 -3.34 0.76
CA ALA A 93 11.33 -3.98 -0.18
C ALA A 93 9.92 -3.42 0.00
N VAL A 94 9.53 -2.48 -0.86
CA VAL A 94 8.24 -1.80 -0.81
C VAL A 94 7.37 -2.27 -1.97
N ILE A 95 6.12 -2.61 -1.67
CA ILE A 95 5.11 -2.97 -2.68
C ILE A 95 3.88 -2.08 -2.59
N ASP A 96 3.15 -2.00 -3.69
CA ASP A 96 1.77 -1.55 -3.70
C ASP A 96 0.86 -2.79 -3.59
N TYR A 97 0.24 -2.95 -2.42
CA TYR A 97 -0.62 -4.08 -2.13
C TYR A 97 -2.02 -3.95 -2.77
N GLY A 98 -2.31 -2.80 -3.38
CA GLY A 98 -3.62 -2.49 -3.94
C GLY A 98 -4.62 -2.02 -2.88
N ASP A 99 -5.89 -1.99 -3.26
CA ASP A 99 -6.95 -1.46 -2.41
C ASP A 99 -7.73 -2.58 -1.70
N CYS A 100 -8.24 -2.25 -0.51
CA CYS A 100 -9.24 -3.04 0.17
C CYS A 100 -10.53 -3.06 -0.67
N ALA A 101 -11.07 -4.23 -0.91
CA ALA A 101 -12.37 -4.41 -1.55
C ALA A 101 -13.45 -4.55 -0.48
N PHE A 102 -14.55 -3.82 -0.64
CA PHE A 102 -15.75 -3.94 0.19
C PHE A 102 -16.99 -3.53 -0.60
N ASP A 103 -18.16 -3.98 -0.14
CA ASP A 103 -19.44 -3.66 -0.76
C ASP A 103 -20.09 -2.47 -0.07
N PHE A 104 -20.22 -1.36 -0.79
CA PHE A 104 -20.94 -0.17 -0.30
C PHE A 104 -22.43 -0.41 -0.05
N GLY A 105 -23.00 -1.47 -0.62
CA GLY A 105 -24.39 -1.88 -0.37
C GLY A 105 -24.61 -2.55 0.98
N VAL A 106 -23.53 -2.98 1.65
CA VAL A 106 -23.55 -3.66 2.95
C VAL A 106 -22.60 -2.96 3.94
N PRO A 107 -22.86 -1.70 4.28
CA PRO A 107 -21.92 -0.86 5.03
C PRO A 107 -21.60 -1.39 6.44
N GLN A 108 -22.45 -2.24 7.02
CA GLN A 108 -22.20 -2.86 8.33
C GLN A 108 -21.02 -3.85 8.29
N ASP A 109 -20.68 -4.43 7.15
CA ASP A 109 -19.61 -5.41 7.00
C ASP A 109 -18.24 -4.75 6.76
N VAL A 110 -18.24 -3.53 6.24
CA VAL A 110 -17.03 -2.79 5.87
C VAL A 110 -15.97 -2.72 6.98
N PRO A 111 -16.31 -2.45 8.26
CA PRO A 111 -15.29 -2.44 9.32
C PRO A 111 -14.59 -3.80 9.48
N GLY A 112 -15.33 -4.90 9.32
CA GLY A 112 -14.80 -6.25 9.34
C GLY A 112 -13.87 -6.53 8.17
N GLU A 113 -14.28 -6.16 6.97
CA GLU A 113 -13.51 -6.32 5.73
C GLU A 113 -12.19 -5.55 5.76
N ILE A 114 -12.22 -4.28 6.21
CA ILE A 114 -11.00 -3.49 6.39
C ILE A 114 -10.08 -4.12 7.44
N THR A 115 -10.64 -4.58 8.57
CA THR A 115 -9.85 -5.23 9.62
C THR A 115 -9.17 -6.48 9.09
N GLU A 116 -9.89 -7.33 8.36
CA GLU A 116 -9.34 -8.56 7.80
C GLU A 116 -8.28 -8.29 6.73
N HIS A 117 -8.52 -7.33 5.86
CA HIS A 117 -7.54 -6.89 4.87
C HIS A 117 -6.23 -6.43 5.53
N ALA A 118 -6.32 -5.62 6.58
CA ALA A 118 -5.15 -5.16 7.33
C ALA A 118 -4.44 -6.31 8.07
N ARG A 119 -5.19 -7.29 8.61
CA ARG A 119 -4.62 -8.46 9.28
C ARG A 119 -3.75 -9.31 8.36
N GLN A 120 -4.12 -9.45 7.11
CA GLN A 120 -3.31 -10.21 6.14
C GLN A 120 -1.91 -9.62 6.03
N ILE A 121 -1.80 -8.29 6.01
CA ILE A 121 -0.50 -7.59 5.91
C ILE A 121 0.26 -7.66 7.24
N VAL A 122 -0.39 -7.24 8.33
CA VAL A 122 0.24 -7.18 9.66
C VAL A 122 0.58 -8.57 10.18
N GLY A 123 -0.29 -9.57 9.94
CA GLY A 123 -0.07 -10.96 10.32
C GLY A 123 1.11 -11.62 9.62
N ALA A 124 1.48 -11.14 8.44
CA ALA A 124 2.69 -11.56 7.74
C ALA A 124 3.98 -10.89 8.28
N GLY A 125 3.86 -10.03 9.31
CA GLY A 125 5.00 -9.28 9.86
C GLY A 125 5.44 -8.10 9.02
N VAL A 126 4.68 -7.73 7.99
CA VAL A 126 4.98 -6.63 7.07
C VAL A 126 4.45 -5.31 7.64
N LYS A 127 5.23 -4.26 7.54
CA LYS A 127 4.78 -2.91 7.91
C LYS A 127 3.78 -2.39 6.90
N MET A 128 2.71 -1.76 7.36
CA MET A 128 1.63 -1.28 6.50
C MET A 128 1.58 0.25 6.47
N ILE A 129 1.46 0.81 5.28
CA ILE A 129 1.11 2.21 5.03
C ILE A 129 -0.27 2.22 4.39
N SER A 130 -1.23 2.86 5.06
CA SER A 130 -2.61 2.94 4.57
C SER A 130 -2.89 4.29 3.92
N LEU A 131 -3.37 4.25 2.68
CA LEU A 131 -3.84 5.42 1.95
C LEU A 131 -5.35 5.52 2.12
N GLY A 132 -5.85 6.51 2.82
CA GLY A 132 -7.28 6.68 3.06
C GLY A 132 -7.94 7.53 1.98
N GLY A 133 -9.08 7.52 2.09
CA GLY A 133 -10.42 7.49 2.56
C GLY A 133 -10.66 8.52 3.69
N ASP A 134 -11.78 8.37 4.31
CA ASP A 134 -12.13 9.20 5.46
C ASP A 134 -11.49 8.70 6.77
N HIS A 135 -11.66 9.45 7.84
CA HIS A 135 -11.02 9.16 9.12
C HIS A 135 -11.60 7.92 9.83
N PHE A 136 -12.77 7.46 9.46
CA PHE A 136 -13.40 6.26 10.03
C PHE A 136 -12.51 5.02 9.87
N ILE A 137 -11.75 4.92 8.78
CA ILE A 137 -10.88 3.77 8.51
C ILE A 137 -9.85 3.52 9.62
N THR A 138 -9.52 4.53 10.43
CA THR A 138 -8.57 4.41 11.54
C THR A 138 -9.01 3.35 12.54
N TYR A 139 -10.30 3.27 12.84
CA TYR A 139 -10.84 2.31 13.81
C TYR A 139 -10.59 0.84 13.39
N PRO A 140 -11.05 0.37 12.22
CA PRO A 140 -10.81 -1.01 11.79
C PRO A 140 -9.33 -1.32 11.57
N LEU A 141 -8.52 -0.35 11.14
CA LEU A 141 -7.07 -0.53 10.98
C LEU A 141 -6.38 -0.76 12.33
N LEU A 142 -6.68 0.04 13.35
CA LEU A 142 -6.15 -0.16 14.71
C LEU A 142 -6.57 -1.51 15.28
N LYS A 143 -7.81 -1.93 15.05
CA LYS A 143 -8.32 -3.24 15.49
C LYS A 143 -7.54 -4.41 14.89
N ALA A 144 -7.03 -4.27 13.68
CA ALA A 144 -6.15 -5.29 13.09
C ALA A 144 -4.82 -5.42 13.85
N HIS A 145 -4.28 -4.33 14.38
CA HIS A 145 -3.03 -4.32 15.15
C HIS A 145 -3.18 -4.85 16.58
N GLU A 146 -4.36 -4.74 17.19
CA GLU A 146 -4.59 -5.19 18.57
C GLU A 146 -4.43 -6.72 18.72
N ILE A 147 -4.85 -7.48 17.72
CA ILE A 147 -4.82 -8.95 17.77
C ILE A 147 -3.39 -9.50 17.68
N GLY A 148 -2.47 -8.77 17.06
CA GLY A 148 -1.05 -9.14 17.04
C GLY A 148 -0.33 -8.97 18.38
N ARG A 149 -0.92 -8.25 19.35
CA ARG A 149 -0.34 -8.00 20.68
C ARG A 149 -0.89 -8.89 21.79
N ALA A 150 -1.93 -9.67 21.52
CA ALA A 150 -2.57 -10.54 22.52
C ALA A 150 -1.79 -11.85 22.79
N HIS A 151 -0.63 -12.04 22.20
CA HIS A 151 0.23 -13.22 22.35
C HIS A 151 1.66 -12.88 22.77
N VAL A 152 1.85 -11.84 23.56
CA VAL A 152 3.12 -11.59 24.24
C VAL A 152 2.93 -11.68 25.74
#